data_26c8f86a75a4d1c81fdfb02a74b15375
#
_entry.id   26c8f86a75a4d1c81fdfb02a74b15375
#
_cell.length_a   1.000
_cell.length_b   1.000
_cell.length_c   1.000
_cell.angle_alpha   90.00
_cell.angle_beta   90.00
_cell.angle_gamma   90.00
#
_symmetry.space_group_name_H-M   'P 1'
#
loop_
_entity.id
_entity.type
_entity.pdbx_description
1 polymer ?
#
loop_
_entity_poly.entity_id
_entity_poly.type
_entity_poly.pdbx_seq_one_letter_code
_entity_poly.pdbx_strand_id
1 'polypeptide(L)'
;MATLIPALGACLRRMTPGEKRLAERLEDKLDDDYLLWYDVPVGPQQLHPDFIVLHPSRGLLILEVKDFRLGTIVQADKEDWTILDAASNEPKTIQSPFAQARNYAHTVLDALRADKRLVHPDGRRQGEVVFAWSYGVVLPNITRKQFTEAQLGQAIAAHRVICSDEMTDSVEPEAFQSRLWEMFPYERYHTLTLPQIDRVRWILFPQVRIPEQASLFDEAAMQAEVPDMLRVMDLQQEQLARSLGDGHRVIHGVAGSGKTMVLGYRAEYLARAHAAGKPVLVLCYNEPLAVKLAATMAAKGLSDRVHCVHFHKWARAQLVAYGQSLPANNLSQDAFFADMVQRVITGVDRGHIPTGQYLAVLIDEGHDFAPEWLKLVTQMVDPTTNSLLVLYDDAQSIYERGRKKNFSFKSVGIQAQGRTTILKINYRNTRQILQTANAIAGDLLTAEDRDDDGIPLVKPVSCGRDGPEPIVIHLPTLPEQAAKIAELLQGAHADGFAWGDMAVLCRDAKARDLCASTLAKRGVPVQNRLGPGDYDPLANSVKVMTMKVSKGLEFPVVAIPGVERLERMGAEATEPGEGAQALSEAEVQARREAARVLYVAATR
;
A
#
# COMPACT_ATOMS: atom_id res chain seq x y z
N MET A 1 -1.56 -8.09 -7.81
CA MET A 1 -1.18 -9.51 -7.89
C MET A 1 -1.01 -10.05 -6.49
N ALA A 2 -1.58 -11.21 -6.21
CA ALA A 2 -1.41 -11.88 -4.93
C ALA A 2 0.02 -12.35 -4.73
N THR A 3 0.42 -12.57 -3.47
CA THR A 3 1.78 -13.02 -3.13
C THR A 3 1.72 -14.35 -2.40
N LEU A 4 2.47 -15.35 -2.88
CA LEU A 4 2.57 -16.66 -2.27
C LEU A 4 3.53 -16.65 -1.07
N ILE A 5 3.16 -17.37 -0.03
CA ILE A 5 3.96 -17.55 1.20
C ILE A 5 4.25 -19.05 1.41
N PRO A 6 5.51 -19.48 1.44
CA PRO A 6 6.73 -18.73 1.07
C PRO A 6 6.73 -18.30 -0.40
N ALA A 7 7.52 -17.27 -0.74
CA ALA A 7 7.55 -16.72 -2.10
C ALA A 7 7.79 -17.82 -3.17
N LEU A 8 7.13 -17.69 -4.33
CA LEU A 8 7.12 -18.67 -5.42
C LEU A 8 8.54 -19.16 -5.77
N GLY A 9 9.50 -18.23 -5.91
CA GLY A 9 10.89 -18.61 -6.22
C GLY A 9 11.56 -19.54 -5.21
N ALA A 10 11.15 -19.48 -3.93
CA ALA A 10 11.66 -20.37 -2.88
C ALA A 10 11.01 -21.76 -2.90
N CYS A 11 9.84 -21.89 -3.51
CA CYS A 11 9.03 -23.11 -3.51
C CYS A 11 9.15 -23.94 -4.80
N LEU A 12 9.53 -23.30 -5.93
CA LEU A 12 9.53 -23.92 -7.27
C LEU A 12 10.19 -25.30 -7.36
N ARG A 13 11.25 -25.54 -6.58
CA ARG A 13 11.99 -26.82 -6.61
C ARG A 13 11.24 -27.96 -5.90
N ARG A 14 10.27 -27.62 -5.05
CA ARG A 14 9.47 -28.60 -4.28
C ARG A 14 8.12 -28.89 -4.93
N MET A 15 7.69 -28.00 -5.82
CA MET A 15 6.40 -28.07 -6.50
C MET A 15 6.38 -29.15 -7.59
N THR A 16 5.29 -29.90 -7.63
CA THR A 16 4.95 -30.71 -8.80
C THR A 16 4.61 -29.81 -10.01
N PRO A 17 4.61 -30.33 -11.24
CA PRO A 17 4.24 -29.53 -12.41
C PRO A 17 2.84 -28.90 -12.31
N GLY A 18 1.87 -29.57 -11.70
CA GLY A 18 0.53 -29.07 -11.51
C GLY A 18 0.45 -27.98 -10.46
N GLU A 19 1.11 -28.18 -9.33
CA GLU A 19 1.22 -27.17 -8.27
C GLU A 19 1.88 -25.88 -8.78
N LYS A 20 2.97 -26.02 -9.56
CA LYS A 20 3.66 -24.88 -10.16
C LYS A 20 2.72 -24.08 -11.07
N ARG A 21 1.98 -24.76 -11.97
CA ARG A 21 1.01 -24.08 -12.85
C ARG A 21 -0.06 -23.36 -12.05
N LEU A 22 -0.61 -24.00 -11.01
CA LEU A 22 -1.61 -23.37 -10.15
C LEU A 22 -1.02 -22.18 -9.42
N ALA A 23 0.18 -22.28 -8.84
CA ALA A 23 0.85 -21.18 -8.14
C ALA A 23 1.04 -19.96 -9.03
N GLU A 24 1.54 -20.17 -10.26
CA GLU A 24 1.69 -19.11 -11.27
C GLU A 24 0.35 -18.45 -11.59
N ARG A 25 -0.76 -19.23 -11.71
CA ARG A 25 -2.09 -18.67 -11.98
C ARG A 25 -2.66 -17.91 -10.78
N LEU A 26 -2.46 -18.43 -9.56
CA LEU A 26 -2.89 -17.73 -8.35
C LEU A 26 -2.19 -16.38 -8.19
N GLU A 27 -0.87 -16.31 -8.44
CA GLU A 27 -0.16 -15.03 -8.38
C GLU A 27 -0.55 -14.06 -9.51
N ASP A 28 -0.75 -14.56 -10.74
CA ASP A 28 -1.05 -13.74 -11.92
C ASP A 28 -2.50 -13.25 -11.97
N LYS A 29 -3.47 -14.10 -11.59
CA LYS A 29 -4.90 -13.84 -11.78
C LYS A 29 -5.62 -13.33 -10.54
N LEU A 30 -5.00 -13.36 -9.35
CA LEU A 30 -5.59 -12.85 -8.13
C LEU A 30 -5.05 -11.45 -7.79
N ASP A 31 -5.91 -10.63 -7.20
CA ASP A 31 -5.59 -9.28 -6.77
C ASP A 31 -4.68 -9.28 -5.52
N ASP A 32 -4.20 -8.12 -5.13
CA ASP A 32 -3.26 -7.93 -4.01
C ASP A 32 -3.89 -8.07 -2.62
N ASP A 33 -5.21 -8.18 -2.53
CA ASP A 33 -5.97 -8.46 -1.30
C ASP A 33 -6.06 -9.95 -0.96
N TYR A 34 -5.57 -10.84 -1.86
CA TYR A 34 -5.47 -12.26 -1.59
C TYR A 34 -4.18 -12.62 -0.85
N LEU A 35 -4.30 -13.49 0.15
CA LEU A 35 -3.18 -14.13 0.82
C LEU A 35 -3.12 -15.61 0.42
N LEU A 36 -1.96 -16.04 0.01
CA LEU A 36 -1.72 -17.37 -0.51
C LEU A 36 -0.65 -18.09 0.34
N TRP A 37 -0.91 -19.32 0.74
CA TRP A 37 0.11 -20.19 1.37
C TRP A 37 0.25 -21.47 0.57
N TYR A 38 1.49 -21.93 0.45
CA TYR A 38 1.85 -23.18 -0.19
C TYR A 38 2.60 -24.08 0.78
N ASP A 39 2.17 -25.35 0.90
CA ASP A 39 2.87 -26.42 1.64
C ASP A 39 3.24 -25.99 3.08
N VAL A 40 2.33 -25.32 3.78
CA VAL A 40 2.55 -24.87 5.16
C VAL A 40 2.04 -25.92 6.14
N PRO A 41 2.85 -26.30 7.18
CA PRO A 41 2.43 -27.28 8.17
C PRO A 41 1.33 -26.72 9.07
N VAL A 42 0.21 -27.41 9.20
CA VAL A 42 -0.93 -26.99 10.01
C VAL A 42 -1.32 -28.06 11.01
N GLY A 43 -1.67 -27.61 12.22
CA GLY A 43 -2.18 -28.45 13.30
C GLY A 43 -1.15 -29.36 13.96
N PRO A 44 -1.56 -30.15 14.98
CA PRO A 44 -0.64 -31.01 15.75
C PRO A 44 0.02 -32.12 14.93
N GLN A 45 -0.64 -32.54 13.86
CA GLN A 45 -0.15 -33.60 12.97
C GLN A 45 0.75 -33.08 11.85
N GLN A 46 1.02 -31.76 11.82
CA GLN A 46 1.83 -31.10 10.78
C GLN A 46 1.36 -31.48 9.36
N LEU A 47 0.06 -31.41 9.11
CA LEU A 47 -0.50 -31.66 7.78
C LEU A 47 -0.14 -30.53 6.84
N HIS A 48 0.12 -30.84 5.58
CA HIS A 48 0.60 -29.94 4.55
C HIS A 48 -0.44 -29.80 3.42
N PRO A 49 -1.42 -28.86 3.53
CA PRO A 49 -2.27 -28.51 2.40
C PRO A 49 -1.45 -27.94 1.26
N ASP A 50 -1.74 -28.33 0.01
CA ASP A 50 -1.00 -27.81 -1.15
C ASP A 50 -1.16 -26.29 -1.23
N PHE A 51 -2.39 -25.77 -1.18
CA PHE A 51 -2.64 -24.32 -1.15
C PHE A 51 -3.74 -23.95 -0.16
N ILE A 52 -3.51 -22.82 0.52
CA ILE A 52 -4.52 -22.11 1.30
C ILE A 52 -4.68 -20.71 0.69
N VAL A 53 -5.89 -20.33 0.33
CA VAL A 53 -6.23 -19.04 -0.27
C VAL A 53 -7.17 -18.30 0.69
N LEU A 54 -6.80 -17.11 1.13
CA LEU A 54 -7.63 -16.24 1.96
C LEU A 54 -7.94 -14.95 1.21
N HIS A 55 -9.22 -14.57 1.17
CA HIS A 55 -9.67 -13.26 0.75
C HIS A 55 -10.46 -12.61 1.89
N PRO A 56 -10.20 -11.33 2.25
CA PRO A 56 -10.83 -10.69 3.42
C PRO A 56 -12.35 -10.72 3.42
N SER A 57 -13.00 -10.53 2.28
CA SER A 57 -14.45 -10.47 2.17
C SER A 57 -15.10 -11.76 1.65
N ARG A 58 -14.33 -12.74 1.20
CA ARG A 58 -14.86 -13.99 0.62
C ARG A 58 -14.58 -15.22 1.46
N GLY A 59 -13.51 -15.20 2.27
CA GLY A 59 -13.20 -16.27 3.22
C GLY A 59 -11.98 -17.11 2.85
N LEU A 60 -11.90 -18.33 3.38
CA LEU A 60 -10.75 -19.24 3.31
C LEU A 60 -11.06 -20.44 2.40
N LEU A 61 -10.20 -20.71 1.43
CA LEU A 61 -10.30 -21.85 0.52
C LEU A 61 -9.04 -22.71 0.61
N ILE A 62 -9.22 -24.00 0.82
CA ILE A 62 -8.16 -25.00 0.80
C ILE A 62 -8.21 -25.78 -0.51
N LEU A 63 -7.08 -25.84 -1.23
CA LEU A 63 -6.98 -26.51 -2.51
C LEU A 63 -5.96 -27.66 -2.43
N GLU A 64 -6.35 -28.80 -2.92
CA GLU A 64 -5.50 -29.97 -3.14
C GLU A 64 -5.25 -30.16 -4.63
N VAL A 65 -4.00 -30.36 -5.04
CA VAL A 65 -3.60 -30.51 -6.45
C VAL A 65 -3.21 -31.93 -6.73
N LYS A 66 -3.76 -32.51 -7.79
CA LYS A 66 -3.40 -33.88 -8.21
C LYS A 66 -3.05 -33.93 -9.69
N ASP A 67 -1.80 -34.25 -9.99
CA ASP A 67 -1.26 -34.36 -11.36
C ASP A 67 -1.73 -35.58 -12.12
N PHE A 68 -2.86 -36.19 -11.73
CA PHE A 68 -3.43 -37.34 -12.41
C PHE A 68 -3.80 -37.04 -13.87
N ARG A 69 -3.59 -37.99 -14.73
CA ARG A 69 -4.17 -38.03 -16.07
C ARG A 69 -5.39 -38.94 -16.06
N LEU A 70 -6.38 -38.67 -16.89
CA LEU A 70 -7.59 -39.49 -16.90
C LEU A 70 -7.29 -40.99 -17.08
N GLY A 71 -6.33 -41.34 -17.94
CA GLY A 71 -5.93 -42.73 -18.18
C GLY A 71 -5.19 -43.42 -17.01
N THR A 72 -4.81 -42.68 -15.98
CA THR A 72 -4.20 -43.30 -14.76
C THR A 72 -5.22 -43.52 -13.65
N ILE A 73 -6.46 -43.11 -13.81
CA ILE A 73 -7.54 -43.32 -12.83
C ILE A 73 -8.27 -44.59 -13.23
N VAL A 74 -8.20 -45.61 -12.38
CA VAL A 74 -8.86 -46.91 -12.61
C VAL A 74 -10.29 -46.89 -12.02
N GLN A 75 -10.41 -46.37 -10.80
CA GLN A 75 -11.68 -46.27 -10.09
C GLN A 75 -11.64 -45.05 -9.18
N ALA A 76 -12.77 -44.35 -9.04
CA ALA A 76 -12.92 -43.20 -8.17
C ALA A 76 -14.26 -43.26 -7.42
N ASP A 77 -14.22 -43.15 -6.10
CA ASP A 77 -15.39 -42.93 -5.27
C ASP A 77 -15.18 -41.75 -4.30
N LYS A 78 -16.08 -41.55 -3.35
CA LYS A 78 -16.03 -40.40 -2.45
C LYS A 78 -14.92 -40.45 -1.42
N GLU A 79 -14.47 -41.64 -1.03
CA GLU A 79 -13.49 -41.84 0.04
C GLU A 79 -12.14 -42.31 -0.49
N ASP A 80 -12.13 -43.24 -1.49
CA ASP A 80 -10.91 -43.82 -2.03
C ASP A 80 -10.87 -43.79 -3.57
N TRP A 81 -9.66 -43.65 -4.08
CA TRP A 81 -9.37 -43.73 -5.51
C TRP A 81 -8.33 -44.79 -5.79
N THR A 82 -8.54 -45.60 -6.84
CA THR A 82 -7.54 -46.52 -7.37
C THR A 82 -6.89 -45.91 -8.60
N ILE A 83 -5.60 -45.68 -8.52
CA ILE A 83 -4.78 -45.10 -9.59
C ILE A 83 -3.69 -46.05 -10.01
N LEU A 84 -3.20 -45.95 -11.26
CA LEU A 84 -1.98 -46.63 -11.68
C LEU A 84 -0.77 -45.91 -11.12
N ASP A 85 0.05 -46.62 -10.37
CA ASP A 85 1.31 -46.08 -9.86
C ASP A 85 2.27 -45.76 -11.03
N ALA A 86 2.87 -44.58 -11.02
CA ALA A 86 3.70 -44.13 -12.14
C ALA A 86 5.00 -44.93 -12.33
N ALA A 87 5.49 -45.62 -11.29
CA ALA A 87 6.73 -46.37 -11.34
C ALA A 87 6.50 -47.83 -11.69
N SER A 88 5.47 -48.48 -11.09
CA SER A 88 5.18 -49.89 -11.25
C SER A 88 4.09 -50.19 -12.28
N ASN A 89 3.29 -49.18 -12.66
CA ASN A 89 2.08 -49.34 -13.48
C ASN A 89 1.04 -50.30 -12.87
N GLU A 90 1.12 -50.53 -11.55
CA GLU A 90 0.18 -51.39 -10.82
C GLU A 90 -0.93 -50.53 -10.17
N PRO A 91 -2.15 -51.09 -10.01
CA PRO A 91 -3.22 -50.38 -9.30
C PRO A 91 -2.86 -50.15 -7.83
N LYS A 92 -2.95 -48.89 -7.37
CA LYS A 92 -2.72 -48.46 -5.99
C LYS A 92 -3.94 -47.72 -5.49
N THR A 93 -4.44 -48.11 -4.34
CA THR A 93 -5.54 -47.38 -3.68
C THR A 93 -4.96 -46.26 -2.82
N ILE A 94 -5.52 -45.05 -2.98
CA ILE A 94 -5.19 -43.85 -2.24
C ILE A 94 -6.46 -43.20 -1.71
N GLN A 95 -6.35 -42.38 -0.70
CA GLN A 95 -7.45 -41.56 -0.23
C GLN A 95 -7.92 -40.63 -1.36
N SER A 96 -9.23 -40.45 -1.49
CA SER A 96 -9.82 -39.48 -2.44
C SER A 96 -9.19 -38.10 -2.26
N PRO A 97 -8.78 -37.40 -3.34
CA PRO A 97 -8.26 -36.02 -3.24
C PRO A 97 -9.25 -35.06 -2.56
N PHE A 98 -10.54 -35.29 -2.73
CA PHE A 98 -11.57 -34.52 -2.09
C PHE A 98 -11.70 -34.78 -0.59
N ALA A 99 -11.57 -36.06 -0.18
CA ALA A 99 -11.52 -36.41 1.24
C ALA A 99 -10.25 -35.87 1.91
N GLN A 100 -9.13 -35.85 1.19
CA GLN A 100 -7.88 -35.24 1.64
C GLN A 100 -8.01 -33.74 1.83
N ALA A 101 -8.55 -33.00 0.84
CA ALA A 101 -8.80 -31.56 0.94
C ALA A 101 -9.76 -31.22 2.09
N ARG A 102 -10.79 -32.05 2.31
CA ARG A 102 -11.73 -31.92 3.43
C ARG A 102 -11.01 -32.07 4.78
N ASN A 103 -10.16 -33.06 4.92
CA ASN A 103 -9.37 -33.29 6.14
C ASN A 103 -8.45 -32.11 6.45
N TYR A 104 -7.77 -31.58 5.44
CA TYR A 104 -6.93 -30.39 5.60
C TYR A 104 -7.74 -29.18 6.03
N ALA A 105 -8.93 -28.96 5.41
CA ALA A 105 -9.80 -27.87 5.77
C ALA A 105 -10.24 -27.94 7.25
N HIS A 106 -10.64 -29.10 7.73
CA HIS A 106 -11.01 -29.26 9.14
C HIS A 106 -9.82 -29.02 10.08
N THR A 107 -8.63 -29.53 9.77
CA THR A 107 -7.43 -29.28 10.57
C THR A 107 -7.05 -27.79 10.63
N VAL A 108 -7.13 -27.10 9.49
CA VAL A 108 -6.93 -25.63 9.43
C VAL A 108 -7.95 -24.90 10.29
N LEU A 109 -9.22 -25.26 10.17
CA LEU A 109 -10.30 -24.64 10.94
C LEU A 109 -10.18 -24.89 12.44
N ASP A 110 -9.79 -26.09 12.85
CA ASP A 110 -9.61 -26.40 14.27
C ASP A 110 -8.49 -25.57 14.89
N ALA A 111 -7.39 -25.33 14.14
CA ALA A 111 -6.33 -24.44 14.54
C ALA A 111 -6.84 -22.96 14.66
N LEU A 112 -7.67 -22.51 13.72
CA LEU A 112 -8.23 -21.15 13.73
C LEU A 112 -9.30 -20.96 14.81
N ARG A 113 -10.12 -21.97 15.12
CA ARG A 113 -11.14 -21.96 16.18
C ARG A 113 -10.55 -21.79 17.57
N ALA A 114 -9.30 -22.14 17.77
CA ALA A 114 -8.61 -21.96 19.05
C ALA A 114 -8.44 -20.46 19.41
N ASP A 115 -8.52 -19.55 18.44
CA ASP A 115 -8.43 -18.12 18.68
C ASP A 115 -9.83 -17.47 18.83
N LYS A 116 -10.09 -16.91 20.02
CA LYS A 116 -11.37 -16.27 20.35
C LYS A 116 -11.72 -15.07 19.44
N ARG A 117 -10.75 -14.46 18.77
CA ARG A 117 -10.98 -13.32 17.85
C ARG A 117 -11.50 -13.78 16.48
N LEU A 118 -11.35 -15.05 16.16
CA LEU A 118 -11.74 -15.64 14.88
C LEU A 118 -13.06 -16.40 14.93
N VAL A 119 -13.70 -16.50 16.11
CA VAL A 119 -14.94 -17.23 16.30
C VAL A 119 -16.07 -16.31 16.80
N HIS A 120 -17.30 -16.70 16.53
CA HIS A 120 -18.47 -16.04 17.08
C HIS A 120 -18.47 -16.18 18.62
N PRO A 121 -18.53 -15.05 19.37
CA PRO A 121 -18.45 -15.10 20.83
C PRO A 121 -19.74 -15.65 21.48
N ASP A 122 -20.87 -15.48 20.81
CA ASP A 122 -22.20 -15.83 21.32
C ASP A 122 -23.17 -16.20 20.20
N GLY A 123 -24.41 -16.56 20.56
CA GLY A 123 -25.49 -16.87 19.63
C GLY A 123 -25.46 -18.28 19.08
N ARG A 124 -26.25 -18.52 18.02
CA ARG A 124 -26.46 -19.86 17.42
C ARG A 124 -25.20 -20.46 16.78
N ARG A 125 -24.21 -19.61 16.46
CA ARG A 125 -22.92 -20.00 15.84
C ARG A 125 -21.74 -19.88 16.79
N GLN A 126 -21.98 -19.82 18.10
CA GLN A 126 -20.91 -19.73 19.09
C GLN A 126 -19.82 -20.79 18.84
N GLY A 127 -18.56 -20.36 18.77
CA GLY A 127 -17.39 -21.22 18.51
C GLY A 127 -17.13 -21.56 17.04
N GLU A 128 -18.03 -21.19 16.11
CA GLU A 128 -17.74 -21.29 14.68
C GLU A 128 -16.91 -20.08 14.22
N VAL A 129 -16.05 -20.27 13.20
CA VAL A 129 -15.29 -19.16 12.61
C VAL A 129 -16.21 -18.09 12.02
N VAL A 130 -15.83 -16.81 12.15
CA VAL A 130 -16.63 -15.66 11.72
C VAL A 130 -16.69 -15.47 10.21
N PHE A 131 -15.92 -16.22 9.44
CA PHE A 131 -15.80 -16.10 7.98
C PHE A 131 -16.22 -17.39 7.27
N ALA A 132 -16.53 -17.28 5.99
CA ALA A 132 -16.83 -18.43 5.14
C ALA A 132 -15.55 -19.25 4.85
N TRP A 133 -15.72 -20.55 4.68
CA TRP A 133 -14.63 -21.42 4.30
C TRP A 133 -15.09 -22.52 3.36
N SER A 134 -14.17 -23.02 2.56
CA SER A 134 -14.44 -24.09 1.62
C SER A 134 -13.16 -24.87 1.30
N TYR A 135 -13.30 -25.93 0.51
CA TYR A 135 -12.20 -26.73 0.00
C TYR A 135 -12.52 -27.27 -1.38
N GLY A 136 -11.50 -27.58 -2.16
CA GLY A 136 -11.65 -28.09 -3.50
C GLY A 136 -10.42 -28.83 -4.00
N VAL A 137 -10.52 -29.37 -5.19
CA VAL A 137 -9.48 -30.14 -5.86
C VAL A 137 -9.13 -29.47 -7.19
N VAL A 138 -7.84 -29.49 -7.53
CA VAL A 138 -7.36 -29.02 -8.83
C VAL A 138 -6.78 -30.21 -9.59
N LEU A 139 -7.28 -30.41 -10.81
CA LEU A 139 -6.87 -31.50 -11.72
C LEU A 139 -6.18 -30.88 -12.97
N PRO A 140 -4.90 -30.52 -12.86
CA PRO A 140 -4.20 -29.73 -13.88
C PRO A 140 -3.97 -30.46 -15.22
N ASN A 141 -4.24 -31.75 -15.30
CA ASN A 141 -4.06 -32.57 -16.50
C ASN A 141 -5.35 -33.19 -17.03
N ILE A 142 -6.52 -32.80 -16.49
CA ILE A 142 -7.84 -33.28 -16.90
C ILE A 142 -8.68 -32.08 -17.30
N THR A 143 -9.24 -32.07 -18.51
CA THR A 143 -10.11 -30.98 -18.96
C THR A 143 -11.53 -31.14 -18.39
N ARG A 144 -12.31 -30.07 -18.36
CA ARG A 144 -13.71 -30.10 -17.91
C ARG A 144 -14.54 -31.11 -18.72
N LYS A 145 -14.29 -31.18 -20.02
CA LYS A 145 -14.92 -32.17 -20.89
C LYS A 145 -14.61 -33.61 -20.46
N GLN A 146 -13.34 -33.92 -20.27
CA GLN A 146 -12.88 -35.25 -19.80
C GLN A 146 -13.46 -35.60 -18.43
N PHE A 147 -13.48 -34.65 -17.49
CA PHE A 147 -14.08 -34.81 -16.17
C PHE A 147 -15.56 -35.21 -16.26
N THR A 148 -16.32 -34.56 -17.14
CA THR A 148 -17.75 -34.79 -17.31
C THR A 148 -18.01 -36.12 -18.02
N GLU A 149 -17.31 -36.43 -19.10
CA GLU A 149 -17.45 -37.67 -19.88
C GLU A 149 -17.08 -38.92 -19.05
N ALA A 150 -16.07 -38.80 -18.20
CA ALA A 150 -15.66 -39.87 -17.26
C ALA A 150 -16.58 -39.95 -16.03
N GLN A 151 -17.61 -39.15 -15.91
CA GLN A 151 -18.56 -39.12 -14.78
C GLN A 151 -17.89 -38.93 -13.40
N LEU A 152 -16.72 -38.31 -13.34
CA LEU A 152 -16.01 -38.02 -12.09
C LEU A 152 -16.81 -37.13 -11.13
N GLY A 153 -17.84 -36.43 -11.63
CA GLY A 153 -18.80 -35.67 -10.85
C GLY A 153 -19.61 -36.50 -9.84
N GLN A 154 -19.63 -37.84 -9.95
CA GLN A 154 -20.24 -38.72 -8.96
C GLN A 154 -19.33 -38.91 -7.72
N ALA A 155 -18.01 -38.84 -7.91
CA ALA A 155 -17.03 -38.92 -6.83
C ALA A 155 -16.76 -37.54 -6.20
N ILE A 156 -16.60 -36.50 -7.01
CA ILE A 156 -16.36 -35.10 -6.55
C ILE A 156 -17.35 -34.17 -7.22
N ALA A 157 -18.08 -33.37 -6.45
CA ALA A 157 -19.00 -32.38 -6.98
C ALA A 157 -18.30 -31.41 -7.96
N ALA A 158 -18.86 -31.26 -9.17
CA ALA A 158 -18.20 -30.54 -10.27
C ALA A 158 -17.80 -29.09 -9.93
N HIS A 159 -18.59 -28.37 -9.09
CA HIS A 159 -18.28 -27.03 -8.64
C HIS A 159 -17.08 -26.97 -7.67
N ARG A 160 -16.65 -28.11 -7.11
CA ARG A 160 -15.49 -28.23 -6.18
C ARG A 160 -14.19 -28.60 -6.89
N VAL A 161 -14.17 -28.62 -8.22
CA VAL A 161 -13.01 -29.04 -9.01
C VAL A 161 -12.64 -27.95 -10.01
N ILE A 162 -11.37 -27.59 -10.09
CA ILE A 162 -10.80 -26.81 -11.20
C ILE A 162 -10.11 -27.78 -12.16
N CYS A 163 -10.43 -27.68 -13.43
CA CYS A 163 -9.85 -28.48 -14.50
C CYS A 163 -8.78 -27.69 -15.27
N SER A 164 -7.99 -28.40 -16.08
CA SER A 164 -6.83 -27.84 -16.78
C SER A 164 -7.18 -26.67 -17.72
N ASP A 165 -8.32 -26.73 -18.39
CA ASP A 165 -8.82 -25.72 -19.31
C ASP A 165 -9.40 -24.48 -18.61
N GLU A 166 -9.65 -24.55 -17.31
CA GLU A 166 -10.15 -23.44 -16.48
C GLU A 166 -9.01 -22.63 -15.82
N MET A 167 -7.74 -23.02 -16.02
CA MET A 167 -6.55 -22.37 -15.43
C MET A 167 -5.43 -22.15 -16.45
N THR A 168 -5.79 -21.89 -17.71
CA THR A 168 -4.82 -21.53 -18.76
C THR A 168 -4.43 -20.05 -18.70
N ASP A 169 -3.32 -19.70 -19.38
CA ASP A 169 -2.88 -18.30 -19.50
C ASP A 169 -3.95 -17.38 -20.08
N SER A 170 -4.78 -17.91 -20.99
CA SER A 170 -5.81 -17.19 -21.72
C SER A 170 -7.10 -16.97 -20.92
N VAL A 171 -7.25 -17.57 -19.75
CA VAL A 171 -8.44 -17.35 -18.90
C VAL A 171 -8.34 -15.96 -18.27
N GLU A 172 -9.41 -15.17 -18.41
CA GLU A 172 -9.48 -13.84 -17.81
C GLU A 172 -9.44 -13.91 -16.26
N PRO A 173 -8.79 -12.94 -15.58
CA PRO A 173 -8.65 -12.91 -14.12
C PRO A 173 -9.98 -13.05 -13.38
N GLU A 174 -11.02 -12.32 -13.82
CA GLU A 174 -12.34 -12.34 -13.20
C GLU A 174 -13.03 -13.71 -13.34
N ALA A 175 -12.84 -14.37 -14.48
CA ALA A 175 -13.39 -15.71 -14.71
C ALA A 175 -12.71 -16.75 -13.82
N PHE A 176 -11.37 -16.66 -13.66
CA PHE A 176 -10.62 -17.52 -12.76
C PHE A 176 -11.01 -17.30 -11.30
N GLN A 177 -11.12 -16.04 -10.87
CA GLN A 177 -11.57 -15.70 -9.52
C GLN A 177 -12.98 -16.21 -9.27
N SER A 178 -13.92 -16.00 -10.20
CA SER A 178 -15.29 -16.50 -10.07
C SER A 178 -15.30 -18.01 -9.91
N ARG A 179 -14.48 -18.72 -10.69
CA ARG A 179 -14.35 -20.18 -10.60
C ARG A 179 -13.87 -20.68 -9.24
N LEU A 180 -12.93 -19.97 -8.59
CA LEU A 180 -12.52 -20.27 -7.22
C LEU A 180 -13.66 -20.09 -6.21
N TRP A 181 -14.45 -19.04 -6.37
CA TRP A 181 -15.52 -18.70 -5.42
C TRP A 181 -16.80 -19.51 -5.62
N GLU A 182 -17.02 -20.11 -6.77
CA GLU A 182 -18.09 -21.11 -6.99
C GLU A 182 -17.94 -22.34 -6.09
N MET A 183 -16.75 -22.59 -5.53
CA MET A 183 -16.52 -23.65 -4.57
C MET A 183 -17.18 -23.40 -3.21
N PHE A 184 -17.62 -22.16 -2.93
CA PHE A 184 -18.27 -21.83 -1.66
C PHE A 184 -19.77 -22.12 -1.71
N PRO A 185 -20.33 -22.72 -0.64
CA PRO A 185 -21.74 -23.07 -0.60
C PRO A 185 -22.69 -21.90 -0.33
N TYR A 186 -22.15 -20.71 0.00
CA TYR A 186 -22.93 -19.54 0.42
C TYR A 186 -22.38 -18.24 -0.17
N GLU A 187 -23.27 -17.30 -0.50
CA GLU A 187 -22.93 -15.99 -1.07
C GLU A 187 -22.76 -14.87 -0.04
N ARG A 188 -23.08 -15.10 1.23
CA ARG A 188 -23.00 -14.08 2.28
C ARG A 188 -21.76 -14.30 3.15
N TYR A 189 -20.85 -13.33 3.11
CA TYR A 189 -19.58 -13.39 3.80
C TYR A 189 -19.43 -12.24 4.79
N HIS A 190 -18.90 -12.55 5.97
CA HIS A 190 -18.43 -11.54 6.91
C HIS A 190 -17.04 -11.08 6.43
N THR A 191 -16.85 -9.78 6.26
CA THR A 191 -15.54 -9.23 5.91
C THR A 191 -14.63 -9.29 7.13
N LEU A 192 -13.51 -10.00 6.99
CA LEU A 192 -12.48 -10.07 8.01
C LEU A 192 -11.86 -8.69 8.23
N THR A 193 -11.71 -8.31 9.48
CA THR A 193 -10.90 -7.16 9.86
C THR A 193 -9.41 -7.48 9.74
N LEU A 194 -8.57 -6.46 9.62
CA LEU A 194 -7.12 -6.67 9.54
C LEU A 194 -6.54 -7.42 10.75
N PRO A 195 -6.94 -7.15 12.00
CA PRO A 195 -6.51 -7.96 13.13
C PRO A 195 -6.89 -9.43 13.01
N GLN A 196 -8.04 -9.75 12.41
CA GLN A 196 -8.46 -11.13 12.17
C GLN A 196 -7.61 -11.79 11.06
N ILE A 197 -7.32 -11.05 9.99
CA ILE A 197 -6.42 -11.51 8.90
C ILE A 197 -5.02 -11.82 9.48
N ASP A 198 -4.50 -10.92 10.32
CA ASP A 198 -3.20 -11.13 10.96
C ASP A 198 -3.19 -12.37 11.86
N ARG A 199 -4.26 -12.59 12.63
CA ARG A 199 -4.38 -13.81 13.46
C ARG A 199 -4.39 -15.06 12.60
N VAL A 200 -5.11 -15.06 11.46
CA VAL A 200 -5.08 -16.18 10.50
C VAL A 200 -3.65 -16.42 10.00
N ARG A 201 -2.95 -15.36 9.59
CA ARG A 201 -1.55 -15.46 9.14
C ARG A 201 -0.64 -16.05 10.22
N TRP A 202 -0.73 -15.52 11.44
CA TRP A 202 0.09 -15.99 12.56
C TRP A 202 -0.14 -17.46 12.88
N ILE A 203 -1.39 -17.91 12.81
CA ILE A 203 -1.75 -19.30 13.11
C ILE A 203 -1.28 -20.24 12.00
N LEU A 204 -1.43 -19.84 10.72
CA LEU A 204 -1.06 -20.66 9.57
C LEU A 204 0.44 -20.66 9.30
N PHE A 205 1.10 -19.51 9.44
CA PHE A 205 2.53 -19.37 9.17
C PHE A 205 3.15 -18.31 10.10
N PRO A 206 3.50 -18.68 11.35
CA PRO A 206 4.07 -17.76 12.31
C PRO A 206 5.45 -17.30 11.83
N GLN A 207 5.58 -15.99 11.56
CA GLN A 207 6.86 -15.36 11.26
C GLN A 207 7.36 -14.64 12.50
N VAL A 208 8.39 -15.20 13.15
CA VAL A 208 9.06 -14.55 14.27
C VAL A 208 10.20 -13.70 13.72
N ARG A 209 10.12 -12.39 13.86
CA ARG A 209 11.28 -11.52 13.68
C ARG A 209 12.10 -11.58 14.96
N ILE A 210 13.32 -12.07 14.85
CA ILE A 210 14.34 -11.87 15.88
C ILE A 210 14.89 -10.46 15.60
N PRO A 211 14.68 -9.48 16.49
CA PRO A 211 15.20 -8.14 16.26
C PRO A 211 16.71 -8.19 16.38
N GLU A 212 17.40 -8.27 15.24
CA GLU A 212 18.86 -8.09 15.21
C GLU A 212 19.25 -6.61 15.34
N GLN A 213 18.34 -5.68 15.12
CA GLN A 213 18.48 -4.24 15.42
C GLN A 213 17.08 -3.63 15.51
N ALA A 214 16.83 -2.92 16.62
CA ALA A 214 15.62 -2.11 16.78
C ALA A 214 15.47 -1.16 15.59
N SER A 215 14.31 -1.16 14.92
CA SER A 215 14.02 -0.16 13.91
C SER A 215 13.85 1.19 14.62
N LEU A 216 14.16 2.29 13.95
CA LEU A 216 14.01 3.64 14.52
C LEU A 216 12.56 3.97 14.90
N PHE A 217 11.62 3.15 14.46
CA PHE A 217 10.21 3.21 14.85
C PHE A 217 9.93 2.44 16.16
N ASP A 218 10.86 1.58 16.62
CA ASP A 218 10.67 0.72 17.79
C ASP A 218 11.19 1.32 19.09
N GLU A 219 12.14 2.27 19.08
CA GLU A 219 12.69 2.84 20.32
C GLU A 219 11.68 3.73 21.07
N ALA A 220 10.75 4.39 20.37
CA ALA A 220 9.64 5.11 20.99
C ALA A 220 8.47 4.17 21.35
N ALA A 221 8.44 2.96 20.78
CA ALA A 221 7.35 1.99 20.92
C ALA A 221 7.64 0.89 21.95
N MET A 222 8.83 0.82 22.52
CA MET A 222 9.19 -0.21 23.53
C MET A 222 8.42 -0.11 24.84
N GLN A 223 7.58 0.92 25.03
CA GLN A 223 6.71 1.04 26.22
C GLN A 223 5.21 1.12 25.89
N ALA A 224 4.84 1.22 24.61
CA ALA A 224 3.45 1.09 24.18
C ALA A 224 3.31 -0.19 23.36
N GLU A 225 2.34 -1.02 23.67
CA GLU A 225 1.94 -2.14 22.79
C GLU A 225 1.66 -1.57 21.40
N VAL A 226 2.63 -1.71 20.48
CA VAL A 226 2.41 -1.35 19.08
C VAL A 226 1.22 -2.18 18.61
N PRO A 227 0.14 -1.58 18.10
CA PRO A 227 -1.02 -2.33 17.63
C PRO A 227 -0.56 -3.39 16.62
N ASP A 228 -0.98 -4.63 16.80
CA ASP A 228 -0.64 -5.78 15.93
C ASP A 228 -0.81 -5.44 14.43
N MET A 229 -1.68 -4.50 14.12
CA MET A 229 -1.96 -3.98 12.79
C MET A 229 -0.78 -3.27 12.10
N LEU A 230 0.03 -2.49 12.82
CA LEU A 230 1.22 -1.84 12.24
C LEU A 230 2.28 -2.87 11.83
N ARG A 231 2.38 -3.96 12.58
CA ARG A 231 3.30 -5.07 12.25
C ARG A 231 2.85 -5.83 11.00
N VAL A 232 1.55 -5.98 10.79
CA VAL A 232 0.99 -6.63 9.58
C VAL A 232 1.25 -5.79 8.34
N MET A 233 1.00 -4.48 8.45
CA MET A 233 1.32 -3.53 7.37
C MET A 233 2.79 -3.62 6.97
N ASP A 234 3.69 -3.59 7.95
CA ASP A 234 5.13 -3.65 7.71
C ASP A 234 5.50 -4.88 6.90
N LEU A 235 4.95 -6.04 7.24
CA LEU A 235 5.24 -7.30 6.54
C LEU A 235 4.70 -7.31 5.10
N GLN A 236 3.48 -6.85 4.87
CA GLN A 236 2.89 -6.81 3.52
C GLN A 236 3.65 -5.85 2.62
N GLN A 237 4.01 -4.68 3.13
CA GLN A 237 4.72 -3.67 2.36
C GLN A 237 6.17 -4.04 2.11
N GLU A 238 6.82 -4.71 3.06
CA GLU A 238 8.14 -5.28 2.86
C GLU A 238 8.10 -6.39 1.80
N GLN A 239 7.11 -7.27 1.84
CA GLN A 239 6.93 -8.33 0.84
C GLN A 239 6.68 -7.73 -0.55
N LEU A 240 5.79 -6.74 -0.64
CA LEU A 240 5.57 -6.00 -1.89
C LEU A 240 6.87 -5.38 -2.39
N ALA A 241 7.61 -4.68 -1.52
CA ALA A 241 8.88 -4.04 -1.88
C ALA A 241 9.91 -5.04 -2.41
N ARG A 242 9.97 -6.24 -1.85
CA ARG A 242 10.87 -7.32 -2.29
C ARG A 242 10.39 -7.97 -3.60
N SER A 243 9.07 -8.10 -3.79
CA SER A 243 8.47 -8.76 -4.96
C SER A 243 8.45 -7.90 -6.22
N LEU A 244 8.69 -6.59 -6.12
CA LEU A 244 8.61 -5.65 -7.26
C LEU A 244 9.50 -6.03 -8.45
N GLY A 245 10.55 -6.85 -8.26
CA GLY A 245 11.48 -7.24 -9.33
C GLY A 245 12.21 -6.05 -9.96
N ASP A 246 12.86 -6.29 -11.09
CA ASP A 246 13.60 -5.26 -11.84
C ASP A 246 12.70 -4.54 -12.85
N GLY A 247 13.18 -3.40 -13.36
CA GLY A 247 12.49 -2.57 -14.34
C GLY A 247 11.69 -1.43 -13.72
N HIS A 248 10.90 -0.76 -14.57
CA HIS A 248 10.08 0.37 -14.14
C HIS A 248 8.78 -0.13 -13.51
N ARG A 249 8.40 0.46 -12.37
CA ARG A 249 7.19 0.17 -11.61
C ARG A 249 6.50 1.45 -11.21
N VAL A 250 5.17 1.44 -11.23
CA VAL A 250 4.35 2.52 -10.68
C VAL A 250 3.41 1.92 -9.64
N ILE A 251 3.41 2.49 -8.45
CA ILE A 251 2.47 2.14 -7.40
C ILE A 251 1.50 3.30 -7.22
N HIS A 252 0.27 3.09 -7.63
CA HIS A 252 -0.83 3.96 -7.29
C HIS A 252 -1.36 3.59 -5.90
N GLY A 253 -1.75 4.57 -5.11
CA GLY A 253 -2.32 4.25 -3.82
C GLY A 253 -2.98 5.44 -3.17
N VAL A 254 -4.04 5.14 -2.41
CA VAL A 254 -4.75 6.13 -1.61
C VAL A 254 -3.88 6.70 -0.50
N ALA A 255 -4.24 7.86 0.02
CA ALA A 255 -3.57 8.42 1.20
C ALA A 255 -3.59 7.41 2.35
N GLY A 256 -2.47 7.25 3.06
CA GLY A 256 -2.38 6.31 4.19
C GLY A 256 -2.27 4.83 3.82
N SER A 257 -2.04 4.49 2.55
CA SER A 257 -1.86 3.08 2.13
C SER A 257 -0.45 2.53 2.37
N GLY A 258 0.46 3.31 2.94
CA GLY A 258 1.82 2.89 3.27
C GLY A 258 2.82 2.96 2.11
N LYS A 259 2.55 3.71 1.05
CA LYS A 259 3.45 3.89 -0.10
C LYS A 259 4.89 4.21 0.30
N THR A 260 5.08 5.19 1.17
CA THR A 260 6.42 5.63 1.64
C THR A 260 7.16 4.50 2.37
N MET A 261 6.46 3.60 3.06
CA MET A 261 7.07 2.43 3.70
C MET A 261 7.57 1.43 2.65
N VAL A 262 6.77 1.15 1.61
CA VAL A 262 7.19 0.31 0.47
C VAL A 262 8.46 0.87 -0.16
N LEU A 263 8.53 2.20 -0.35
CA LEU A 263 9.71 2.88 -0.90
C LEU A 263 10.94 2.69 0.01
N GLY A 264 10.78 2.89 1.32
CA GLY A 264 11.86 2.68 2.30
C GLY A 264 12.38 1.24 2.31
N TYR A 265 11.50 0.25 2.34
CA TYR A 265 11.88 -1.17 2.27
C TYR A 265 12.55 -1.53 0.93
N ARG A 266 12.06 -0.97 -0.19
CA ARG A 266 12.68 -1.20 -1.50
C ARG A 266 14.08 -0.62 -1.57
N ALA A 267 14.29 0.60 -1.05
CA ALA A 267 15.61 1.24 -0.98
C ALA A 267 16.60 0.40 -0.15
N GLU A 268 16.17 -0.04 1.03
CA GLU A 268 16.98 -0.91 1.89
C GLU A 268 17.31 -2.25 1.22
N TYR A 269 16.32 -2.91 0.64
CA TYR A 269 16.51 -4.18 -0.05
C TYR A 269 17.53 -4.08 -1.19
N LEU A 270 17.39 -3.07 -2.06
CA LEU A 270 18.31 -2.86 -3.19
C LEU A 270 19.73 -2.52 -2.73
N ALA A 271 19.86 -1.67 -1.70
CA ALA A 271 21.15 -1.29 -1.13
C ALA A 271 21.89 -2.48 -0.51
N ARG A 272 21.17 -3.38 0.18
CA ARG A 272 21.76 -4.59 0.78
C ARG A 272 22.08 -5.66 -0.26
N ALA A 273 21.19 -5.86 -1.24
CA ALA A 273 21.37 -6.87 -2.29
C ALA A 273 22.57 -6.56 -3.22
N HIS A 274 22.93 -5.27 -3.38
CA HIS A 274 23.96 -4.82 -4.29
C HIS A 274 25.06 -4.01 -3.57
N ALA A 275 25.62 -4.57 -2.51
CA ALA A 275 26.54 -3.86 -1.60
C ALA A 275 27.76 -3.20 -2.27
N ALA A 276 28.24 -3.71 -3.41
CA ALA A 276 29.37 -3.14 -4.18
C ALA A 276 28.93 -2.25 -5.38
N GLY A 277 27.61 -2.07 -5.61
CA GLY A 277 27.07 -1.35 -6.76
C GLY A 277 26.99 0.19 -6.57
N LYS A 278 26.40 0.87 -7.54
CA LYS A 278 26.05 2.28 -7.45
C LYS A 278 25.04 2.53 -6.32
N PRO A 279 24.95 3.75 -5.75
CA PRO A 279 23.95 4.05 -4.72
C PRO A 279 22.52 4.04 -5.28
N VAL A 280 21.54 3.87 -4.39
CA VAL A 280 20.12 4.07 -4.67
C VAL A 280 19.78 5.53 -4.41
N LEU A 281 19.07 6.16 -5.35
CA LEU A 281 18.55 7.53 -5.18
C LEU A 281 17.08 7.49 -4.79
N VAL A 282 16.74 8.14 -3.69
CA VAL A 282 15.36 8.38 -3.24
C VAL A 282 15.06 9.86 -3.38
N LEU A 283 14.13 10.19 -4.26
CA LEU A 283 13.70 11.56 -4.54
C LEU A 283 12.33 11.83 -3.93
N CYS A 284 12.26 12.89 -3.14
CA CYS A 284 11.02 13.41 -2.59
C CYS A 284 10.80 14.84 -3.10
N TYR A 285 9.53 15.21 -3.33
CA TYR A 285 9.17 16.61 -3.57
C TYR A 285 9.19 17.41 -2.27
N ASN A 286 8.91 16.77 -1.13
CA ASN A 286 8.87 17.39 0.18
C ASN A 286 10.19 17.20 0.96
N GLU A 287 10.81 18.31 1.39
CA GLU A 287 12.06 18.27 2.14
C GLU A 287 11.97 17.57 3.51
N PRO A 288 10.94 17.79 4.37
CA PRO A 288 10.81 17.07 5.63
C PRO A 288 10.74 15.55 5.47
N LEU A 289 10.05 15.08 4.43
CA LEU A 289 9.99 13.66 4.13
C LEU A 289 11.37 13.11 3.73
N ALA A 290 12.10 13.85 2.89
CA ALA A 290 13.46 13.46 2.51
C ALA A 290 14.38 13.39 3.74
N VAL A 291 14.27 14.35 4.67
CA VAL A 291 15.05 14.37 5.93
C VAL A 291 14.68 13.17 6.81
N LYS A 292 13.37 12.87 6.97
CA LYS A 292 12.90 11.71 7.74
C LYS A 292 13.42 10.40 7.15
N LEU A 293 13.33 10.21 5.84
CA LEU A 293 13.84 9.01 5.16
C LEU A 293 15.37 8.90 5.27
N ALA A 294 16.10 10.03 5.12
CA ALA A 294 17.55 10.05 5.29
C ALA A 294 17.96 9.64 6.71
N ALA A 295 17.28 10.16 7.75
CA ALA A 295 17.50 9.76 9.13
C ALA A 295 17.22 8.26 9.35
N THR A 296 16.15 7.74 8.75
CA THR A 296 15.82 6.30 8.81
C THR A 296 16.91 5.44 8.16
N MET A 297 17.43 5.83 7.00
CA MET A 297 18.50 5.09 6.32
C MET A 297 19.83 5.19 7.07
N ALA A 298 20.09 6.34 7.69
CA ALA A 298 21.29 6.53 8.53
C ALA A 298 21.29 5.59 9.74
N ALA A 299 20.15 5.48 10.43
CA ALA A 299 20.02 4.55 11.56
C ALA A 299 20.19 3.07 11.17
N LYS A 300 19.88 2.74 9.91
CA LYS A 300 20.12 1.38 9.35
C LYS A 300 21.54 1.19 8.81
N GLY A 301 22.43 2.18 8.97
CA GLY A 301 23.80 2.14 8.45
C GLY A 301 23.90 2.18 6.93
N LEU A 302 22.91 2.80 6.24
CA LEU A 302 22.81 2.81 4.79
C LEU A 302 23.04 4.19 4.16
N SER A 303 23.55 5.18 4.92
CA SER A 303 23.75 6.56 4.44
C SER A 303 24.59 6.66 3.16
N ASP A 304 25.63 5.83 3.05
CA ASP A 304 26.53 5.83 1.87
C ASP A 304 25.94 5.12 0.66
N ARG A 305 24.86 4.36 0.87
CA ARG A 305 24.24 3.49 -0.14
C ARG A 305 22.89 4.00 -0.63
N VAL A 306 22.17 4.76 0.18
CA VAL A 306 20.85 5.31 -0.11
C VAL A 306 20.88 6.82 0.08
N HIS A 307 20.74 7.54 -1.01
CA HIS A 307 20.74 9.00 -1.02
C HIS A 307 19.29 9.50 -1.03
N CYS A 308 18.73 9.83 0.15
CA CYS A 308 17.41 10.42 0.28
C CYS A 308 17.52 11.94 0.22
N VAL A 309 16.96 12.56 -0.82
CA VAL A 309 17.10 14.01 -1.04
C VAL A 309 15.85 14.62 -1.65
N HIS A 310 15.62 15.89 -1.38
CA HIS A 310 14.63 16.72 -2.07
C HIS A 310 15.10 17.00 -3.50
N PHE A 311 14.18 16.97 -4.47
CA PHE A 311 14.51 17.05 -5.91
C PHE A 311 15.38 18.27 -6.29
N HIS A 312 15.03 19.49 -5.83
CA HIS A 312 15.82 20.67 -6.15
C HIS A 312 17.20 20.71 -5.48
N LYS A 313 17.33 20.10 -4.29
CA LYS A 313 18.64 19.94 -3.63
C LYS A 313 19.53 18.97 -4.43
N TRP A 314 18.94 17.89 -4.93
CA TRP A 314 19.63 16.97 -5.85
C TRP A 314 20.06 17.68 -7.14
N ALA A 315 19.17 18.43 -7.78
CA ALA A 315 19.48 19.17 -9.01
C ALA A 315 20.65 20.15 -8.80
N ARG A 316 20.62 20.90 -7.68
CA ARG A 316 21.74 21.78 -7.32
C ARG A 316 23.05 21.03 -7.12
N ALA A 317 23.01 19.88 -6.45
CA ALA A 317 24.18 19.05 -6.22
C ALA A 317 24.76 18.51 -7.54
N GLN A 318 23.94 18.16 -8.53
CA GLN A 318 24.38 17.76 -9.87
C GLN A 318 25.17 18.90 -10.55
N LEU A 319 24.65 20.13 -10.55
CA LEU A 319 25.35 21.26 -11.15
C LEU A 319 26.70 21.50 -10.48
N VAL A 320 26.74 21.49 -9.15
CA VAL A 320 27.99 21.70 -8.39
C VAL A 320 28.99 20.57 -8.63
N ALA A 321 28.56 19.31 -8.57
CA ALA A 321 29.44 18.15 -8.73
C ALA A 321 30.11 18.09 -10.12
N TYR A 322 29.41 18.57 -11.15
CA TYR A 322 29.93 18.55 -12.54
C TYR A 322 30.36 19.93 -13.05
N GLY A 323 30.64 20.89 -12.14
CA GLY A 323 31.21 22.18 -12.50
C GLY A 323 30.32 23.08 -13.37
N GLN A 324 28.99 22.85 -13.35
CA GLN A 324 28.03 23.65 -14.09
C GLN A 324 27.65 24.91 -13.30
N SER A 325 27.39 26.02 -14.02
CA SER A 325 27.01 27.27 -13.38
C SER A 325 25.63 27.20 -12.73
N LEU A 326 25.50 27.74 -11.51
CA LEU A 326 24.21 27.92 -10.85
C LEU A 326 23.43 29.08 -11.47
N PRO A 327 22.08 29.12 -11.32
CA PRO A 327 21.27 30.25 -11.70
C PRO A 327 21.69 31.56 -11.00
N ALA A 328 21.34 32.70 -11.60
CA ALA A 328 21.61 34.00 -11.00
C ALA A 328 20.73 34.26 -9.75
N ASN A 329 21.32 34.85 -8.72
CA ASN A 329 20.65 35.08 -7.43
C ASN A 329 19.55 36.18 -7.46
N ASN A 330 19.40 36.91 -8.57
CA ASN A 330 18.41 37.97 -8.73
C ASN A 330 17.05 37.48 -9.28
N LEU A 331 16.89 36.18 -9.49
CA LEU A 331 15.65 35.58 -9.96
C LEU A 331 14.64 35.38 -8.79
N SER A 332 13.35 35.38 -9.11
CA SER A 332 12.35 34.90 -8.18
C SER A 332 12.61 33.43 -7.83
N GLN A 333 12.13 32.97 -6.69
CA GLN A 333 12.37 31.60 -6.22
C GLN A 333 11.93 30.55 -7.26
N ASP A 334 10.75 30.74 -7.87
CA ASP A 334 10.24 29.80 -8.88
C ASP A 334 11.08 29.85 -10.16
N ALA A 335 11.47 31.04 -10.62
CA ALA A 335 12.34 31.18 -11.80
C ALA A 335 13.73 30.59 -11.54
N PHE A 336 14.26 30.74 -10.33
CA PHE A 336 15.55 30.17 -9.93
C PHE A 336 15.51 28.62 -9.99
N PHE A 337 14.47 28.01 -9.45
CA PHE A 337 14.34 26.56 -9.51
C PHE A 337 14.11 26.03 -10.93
N ALA A 338 13.29 26.72 -11.73
CA ALA A 338 13.07 26.36 -13.12
C ALA A 338 14.36 26.44 -13.95
N ASP A 339 15.14 27.51 -13.83
CA ASP A 339 16.43 27.66 -14.53
C ASP A 339 17.44 26.61 -14.05
N MET A 340 17.47 26.31 -12.74
CA MET A 340 18.36 25.29 -12.18
C MET A 340 18.11 23.91 -12.81
N VAL A 341 16.85 23.49 -12.89
CA VAL A 341 16.48 22.21 -13.47
C VAL A 341 16.77 22.18 -14.96
N GLN A 342 16.48 23.28 -15.69
CA GLN A 342 16.79 23.39 -17.11
C GLN A 342 18.28 23.28 -17.40
N ARG A 343 19.15 23.80 -16.52
CA ARG A 343 20.60 23.66 -16.63
C ARG A 343 21.05 22.21 -16.43
N VAL A 344 20.45 21.48 -15.49
CA VAL A 344 20.72 20.04 -15.31
C VAL A 344 20.33 19.27 -16.56
N ILE A 345 19.12 19.49 -17.11
CA ILE A 345 18.66 18.85 -18.34
C ILE A 345 19.64 19.13 -19.47
N THR A 346 20.02 20.41 -19.68
CA THR A 346 20.99 20.79 -20.71
C THR A 346 22.36 20.14 -20.48
N GLY A 347 22.81 20.04 -19.23
CA GLY A 347 24.07 19.38 -18.86
C GLY A 347 24.06 17.89 -19.20
N VAL A 348 22.94 17.20 -18.97
CA VAL A 348 22.76 15.79 -19.34
C VAL A 348 22.71 15.62 -20.85
N ASP A 349 21.90 16.42 -21.55
CA ASP A 349 21.77 16.34 -23.02
C ASP A 349 23.08 16.60 -23.75
N ARG A 350 23.97 17.42 -23.18
CA ARG A 350 25.31 17.70 -23.70
C ARG A 350 26.39 16.73 -23.23
N GLY A 351 26.05 15.77 -22.36
CA GLY A 351 27.00 14.83 -21.80
C GLY A 351 27.95 15.41 -20.74
N HIS A 352 27.71 16.63 -20.24
CA HIS A 352 28.49 17.24 -19.17
C HIS A 352 28.12 16.61 -17.79
N ILE A 353 26.88 16.16 -17.64
CA ILE A 353 26.40 15.41 -16.49
C ILE A 353 26.11 13.99 -16.96
N PRO A 354 26.76 12.96 -16.41
CA PRO A 354 26.60 11.59 -16.87
C PRO A 354 25.20 11.05 -16.54
N THR A 355 24.69 10.17 -17.38
CA THR A 355 23.50 9.35 -17.15
C THR A 355 23.84 8.09 -16.35
N GLY A 356 22.85 7.33 -15.91
CA GLY A 356 23.06 6.02 -15.28
C GLY A 356 23.85 6.05 -13.96
N GLN A 357 23.74 7.12 -13.19
CA GLN A 357 24.54 7.32 -11.97
C GLN A 357 24.10 6.42 -10.79
N TYR A 358 22.86 5.96 -10.80
CA TYR A 358 22.24 5.26 -9.67
C TYR A 358 21.83 3.85 -10.02
N LEU A 359 22.03 2.91 -9.09
CA LEU A 359 21.55 1.53 -9.17
C LEU A 359 20.04 1.48 -9.41
N ALA A 360 19.32 2.33 -8.70
CA ALA A 360 17.89 2.51 -8.82
C ALA A 360 17.50 3.93 -8.46
N VAL A 361 16.37 4.39 -9.00
CA VAL A 361 15.74 5.65 -8.62
C VAL A 361 14.33 5.38 -8.11
N LEU A 362 14.03 5.86 -6.90
CA LEU A 362 12.76 5.71 -6.22
C LEU A 362 12.17 7.09 -5.99
N ILE A 363 10.94 7.33 -6.47
CA ILE A 363 10.30 8.65 -6.42
C ILE A 363 9.07 8.56 -5.52
N ASP A 364 9.03 9.36 -4.45
CA ASP A 364 7.82 9.55 -3.67
C ASP A 364 7.05 10.79 -4.15
N GLU A 365 5.71 10.72 -4.05
CA GLU A 365 4.78 11.77 -4.51
C GLU A 365 5.03 12.17 -5.97
N GLY A 366 5.17 11.17 -6.86
CA GLY A 366 5.51 11.38 -8.27
C GLY A 366 4.55 12.31 -9.04
N HIS A 367 3.31 12.48 -8.56
CA HIS A 367 2.34 13.41 -9.13
C HIS A 367 2.72 14.89 -8.95
N ASP A 368 3.62 15.22 -8.02
CA ASP A 368 4.15 16.58 -7.85
C ASP A 368 5.30 16.89 -8.83
N PHE A 369 5.83 15.86 -9.51
CA PHE A 369 6.94 16.06 -10.45
C PHE A 369 6.43 16.53 -11.82
N ALA A 370 7.09 17.53 -12.37
CA ALA A 370 6.84 17.93 -13.75
C ALA A 370 7.30 16.84 -14.74
N PRO A 371 6.66 16.69 -15.91
CA PRO A 371 7.03 15.67 -16.89
C PRO A 371 8.51 15.70 -17.28
N GLU A 372 9.09 16.89 -17.43
CA GLU A 372 10.50 17.10 -17.76
C GLU A 372 11.44 16.58 -16.65
N TRP A 373 10.99 16.68 -15.38
CA TRP A 373 11.73 16.19 -14.23
C TRP A 373 11.73 14.67 -14.21
N LEU A 374 10.58 14.04 -14.45
CA LEU A 374 10.47 12.59 -14.55
C LEU A 374 11.35 12.06 -15.68
N LYS A 375 11.32 12.73 -16.85
CA LYS A 375 12.18 12.37 -17.99
C LYS A 375 13.67 12.49 -17.66
N LEU A 376 14.07 13.54 -16.94
CA LEU A 376 15.44 13.72 -16.47
C LEU A 376 15.86 12.59 -15.54
N VAL A 377 15.02 12.28 -14.55
CA VAL A 377 15.32 11.31 -13.50
C VAL A 377 15.38 9.88 -14.03
N THR A 378 14.56 9.53 -15.03
CA THR A 378 14.65 8.21 -15.69
C THR A 378 16.00 7.96 -16.34
N GLN A 379 16.68 8.99 -16.84
CA GLN A 379 18.02 8.87 -17.43
C GLN A 379 19.12 8.63 -16.38
N MET A 380 18.84 8.88 -15.11
CA MET A 380 19.80 8.67 -14.01
C MET A 380 19.89 7.22 -13.56
N VAL A 381 18.95 6.37 -13.97
CA VAL A 381 18.94 4.93 -13.64
C VAL A 381 20.00 4.21 -14.45
N ASP A 382 20.75 3.32 -13.80
CA ASP A 382 21.71 2.44 -14.50
C ASP A 382 20.98 1.56 -15.52
N PRO A 383 21.34 1.61 -16.80
CA PRO A 383 20.69 0.81 -17.83
C PRO A 383 20.76 -0.71 -17.60
N THR A 384 21.75 -1.17 -16.83
CA THR A 384 21.91 -2.61 -16.54
C THR A 384 20.87 -3.13 -15.54
N THR A 385 20.45 -2.29 -14.61
CA THR A 385 19.41 -2.63 -13.61
C THR A 385 18.03 -2.16 -14.05
N ASN A 386 17.98 -1.04 -14.78
CA ASN A 386 16.75 -0.39 -15.24
C ASN A 386 15.68 -0.24 -14.12
N SER A 387 16.11 -0.09 -12.87
CA SER A 387 15.24 -0.13 -11.68
C SER A 387 14.71 1.24 -11.32
N LEU A 388 13.44 1.48 -11.64
CA LEU A 388 12.71 2.72 -11.32
C LEU A 388 11.40 2.39 -10.59
N LEU A 389 11.15 3.06 -9.48
CA LEU A 389 9.88 3.00 -8.76
C LEU A 389 9.29 4.40 -8.62
N VAL A 390 8.05 4.58 -9.04
CA VAL A 390 7.30 5.83 -8.86
C VAL A 390 6.08 5.56 -7.99
N LEU A 391 5.98 6.24 -6.87
CA LEU A 391 4.78 6.23 -6.03
C LEU A 391 3.89 7.39 -6.42
N TYR A 392 2.61 7.10 -6.61
CA TYR A 392 1.61 8.04 -7.11
C TYR A 392 0.38 8.04 -6.22
N ASP A 393 -0.15 9.21 -5.86
CA ASP A 393 -1.37 9.33 -5.08
C ASP A 393 -2.53 9.71 -6.00
N ASP A 394 -3.50 8.81 -6.16
CA ASP A 394 -4.60 8.98 -7.09
C ASP A 394 -5.51 10.14 -6.71
N ALA A 395 -5.81 10.30 -5.41
CA ALA A 395 -6.66 11.39 -4.93
C ALA A 395 -6.04 12.77 -5.16
N GLN A 396 -4.71 12.85 -5.28
CA GLN A 396 -3.98 14.10 -5.49
C GLN A 396 -3.70 14.36 -6.99
N SER A 397 -3.62 13.31 -7.81
CA SER A 397 -3.30 13.41 -9.24
C SER A 397 -4.41 14.05 -10.08
N ILE A 398 -5.67 13.83 -9.73
CA ILE A 398 -6.84 14.29 -10.49
C ILE A 398 -6.87 15.81 -10.68
N TYR A 399 -6.31 16.56 -9.74
CA TYR A 399 -6.40 18.01 -9.70
C TYR A 399 -5.35 18.73 -10.54
N GLU A 400 -4.24 18.06 -10.86
CA GLU A 400 -3.22 18.61 -11.76
C GLU A 400 -3.54 18.35 -13.24
N ARG A 401 -4.42 17.39 -13.54
CA ARG A 401 -4.81 17.01 -14.91
C ARG A 401 -5.48 18.13 -15.70
N GLY A 402 -6.20 19.00 -15.05
CA GLY A 402 -6.73 20.21 -15.70
C GLY A 402 -5.66 21.11 -16.32
N ARG A 403 -4.42 21.02 -15.87
CA ARG A 403 -3.26 21.78 -16.40
C ARG A 403 -2.37 21.00 -17.35
N LYS A 404 -2.40 19.63 -17.32
CA LYS A 404 -1.48 18.77 -18.08
C LYS A 404 -2.26 17.81 -18.98
N LYS A 405 -2.84 18.32 -20.06
CA LYS A 405 -3.73 17.57 -20.98
C LYS A 405 -3.09 16.38 -21.74
N ASN A 406 -1.78 16.12 -21.68
CA ASN A 406 -1.11 15.07 -22.48
C ASN A 406 0.05 14.39 -21.69
N PHE A 407 -0.16 13.98 -20.46
CA PHE A 407 0.87 13.27 -19.70
C PHE A 407 0.54 11.76 -19.62
N SER A 408 1.41 10.92 -20.14
CA SER A 408 1.44 9.49 -19.85
C SER A 408 2.83 9.10 -19.34
N PHE A 409 2.94 8.08 -18.51
CA PHE A 409 4.23 7.58 -18.03
C PHE A 409 5.15 7.20 -19.20
N LYS A 410 4.59 6.64 -20.26
CA LYS A 410 5.33 6.30 -21.48
C LYS A 410 5.97 7.52 -22.16
N SER A 411 5.30 8.69 -22.13
CA SER A 411 5.81 9.93 -22.77
C SER A 411 7.07 10.47 -22.11
N VAL A 412 7.30 10.15 -20.84
CA VAL A 412 8.50 10.53 -20.06
C VAL A 412 9.52 9.41 -19.93
N GLY A 413 9.36 8.31 -20.67
CA GLY A 413 10.30 7.20 -20.68
C GLY A 413 10.07 6.15 -19.58
N ILE A 414 8.98 6.24 -18.81
CA ILE A 414 8.62 5.27 -17.76
C ILE A 414 7.86 4.11 -18.40
N GLN A 415 8.47 2.94 -18.45
CA GLN A 415 7.92 1.73 -19.09
C GLN A 415 7.25 0.83 -18.03
N ALA A 416 6.15 1.31 -17.43
CA ALA A 416 5.44 0.59 -16.39
C ALA A 416 4.15 -0.11 -16.86
N GLN A 417 3.94 -0.24 -18.19
CA GLN A 417 2.76 -0.89 -18.74
C GLN A 417 2.69 -2.36 -18.29
N GLY A 418 1.58 -2.78 -17.70
CA GLY A 418 1.43 -4.10 -17.08
C GLY A 418 2.24 -4.30 -15.78
N ARG A 419 2.82 -3.23 -15.22
CA ARG A 419 3.65 -3.25 -14.00
C ARG A 419 3.22 -2.18 -13.00
N THR A 420 1.91 -1.94 -12.95
CA THR A 420 1.28 -0.99 -12.05
C THR A 420 0.60 -1.75 -10.93
N THR A 421 0.81 -1.32 -9.70
CA THR A 421 0.16 -1.86 -8.49
C THR A 421 -0.76 -0.80 -7.90
N ILE A 422 -1.95 -1.18 -7.43
CA ILE A 422 -2.94 -0.26 -6.86
C ILE A 422 -3.16 -0.63 -5.39
N LEU A 423 -2.85 0.31 -4.46
CA LEU A 423 -3.08 0.16 -3.03
C LEU A 423 -4.36 0.89 -2.62
N LYS A 424 -5.43 0.15 -2.32
CA LYS A 424 -6.79 0.68 -2.05
C LYS A 424 -7.05 0.93 -0.57
N ILE A 425 -6.33 0.24 0.32
CA ILE A 425 -6.62 0.24 1.76
C ILE A 425 -5.88 1.38 2.44
N ASN A 426 -6.62 2.20 3.19
CA ASN A 426 -6.04 3.19 4.10
C ASN A 426 -5.81 2.53 5.46
N TYR A 427 -4.57 2.34 5.83
CA TYR A 427 -4.14 1.73 7.09
C TYR A 427 -3.85 2.77 8.18
N ARG A 428 -3.59 4.01 7.80
CA ARG A 428 -3.19 5.09 8.70
C ARG A 428 -4.33 5.55 9.58
N ASN A 429 -5.46 5.86 8.95
CA ASN A 429 -6.57 6.55 9.60
C ASN A 429 -7.59 5.56 10.16
N THR A 430 -8.18 5.92 11.31
CA THR A 430 -9.36 5.24 11.81
C THR A 430 -10.55 5.48 10.87
N ARG A 431 -11.57 4.63 10.98
CA ARG A 431 -12.79 4.76 10.17
C ARG A 431 -13.44 6.13 10.36
N GLN A 432 -13.46 6.65 11.58
CA GLN A 432 -14.03 7.95 11.93
C GLN A 432 -13.27 9.10 11.28
N ILE A 433 -11.94 9.10 11.36
CA ILE A 433 -11.11 10.10 10.68
C ILE A 433 -11.32 10.04 9.16
N LEU A 434 -11.34 8.84 8.58
CA LEU A 434 -11.52 8.68 7.13
C LEU A 434 -12.91 9.12 6.68
N GLN A 435 -13.97 8.84 7.46
CA GLN A 435 -15.34 9.30 7.19
C GLN A 435 -15.41 10.83 7.20
N THR A 436 -14.82 11.48 8.22
CA THR A 436 -14.77 12.95 8.31
C THR A 436 -13.98 13.54 7.13
N ALA A 437 -12.82 12.98 6.79
CA ALA A 437 -12.02 13.43 5.66
C ALA A 437 -12.76 13.26 4.32
N ASN A 438 -13.46 12.15 4.12
CA ASN A 438 -14.28 11.91 2.93
C ASN A 438 -15.49 12.86 2.85
N ALA A 439 -16.12 13.20 3.99
CA ALA A 439 -17.18 14.20 4.02
C ALA A 439 -16.67 15.60 3.62
N ILE A 440 -15.44 15.96 4.02
CA ILE A 440 -14.77 17.20 3.61
C ILE A 440 -14.47 17.19 2.10
N ALA A 441 -14.03 16.05 1.57
CA ALA A 441 -13.71 15.90 0.15
C ALA A 441 -14.98 15.96 -0.74
N GLY A 442 -16.15 15.59 -0.19
CA GLY A 442 -17.44 15.60 -0.90
C GLY A 442 -17.37 14.84 -2.24
N ASP A 443 -18.00 15.42 -3.27
CA ASP A 443 -18.05 14.86 -4.63
C ASP A 443 -16.72 14.97 -5.40
N LEU A 444 -15.65 15.47 -4.76
CA LEU A 444 -14.34 15.58 -5.39
C LEU A 444 -13.69 14.22 -5.68
N LEU A 445 -14.15 13.16 -5.02
CA LEU A 445 -13.68 11.78 -5.20
C LEU A 445 -14.74 10.95 -5.96
N THR A 446 -15.07 11.33 -7.19
CA THR A 446 -16.01 10.55 -8.04
C THR A 446 -15.28 9.42 -8.76
N ALA A 447 -15.92 8.24 -8.79
CA ALA A 447 -15.34 6.99 -9.34
C ALA A 447 -15.30 6.92 -10.88
N GLU A 448 -15.73 7.98 -11.58
CA GLU A 448 -15.85 7.98 -13.06
C GLU A 448 -14.58 8.48 -13.77
N ASP A 449 -13.64 9.08 -13.04
CA ASP A 449 -12.41 9.58 -13.62
C ASP A 449 -11.38 8.45 -13.76
N ARG A 450 -10.97 8.16 -14.99
CA ARG A 450 -9.81 7.32 -15.30
C ARG A 450 -8.65 8.19 -15.71
N ASP A 451 -7.42 7.74 -15.44
CA ASP A 451 -6.25 8.42 -15.96
C ASP A 451 -5.97 8.11 -17.44
N ASP A 452 -5.04 8.86 -18.04
CA ASP A 452 -4.65 8.66 -19.45
C ASP A 452 -4.01 7.29 -19.70
N ASP A 453 -3.56 6.60 -18.66
CA ASP A 453 -3.07 5.23 -18.66
C ASP A 453 -4.20 4.20 -18.37
N GLY A 454 -5.46 4.66 -18.23
CA GLY A 454 -6.67 3.84 -18.06
C GLY A 454 -6.91 3.33 -16.63
N ILE A 455 -6.15 3.82 -15.64
CA ILE A 455 -6.26 3.40 -14.24
C ILE A 455 -7.44 4.10 -13.58
N PRO A 456 -8.40 3.36 -12.97
CA PRO A 456 -9.56 3.96 -12.31
C PRO A 456 -9.15 4.69 -11.02
N LEU A 457 -9.85 5.79 -10.73
CA LEU A 457 -9.75 6.46 -9.45
C LEU A 457 -10.21 5.53 -8.33
N VAL A 458 -9.36 5.29 -7.35
CA VAL A 458 -9.65 4.42 -6.22
C VAL A 458 -10.13 5.21 -5.02
N LYS A 459 -11.36 4.92 -4.54
CA LYS A 459 -11.82 5.43 -3.24
C LYS A 459 -11.08 4.72 -2.10
N PRO A 460 -10.60 5.45 -1.09
CA PRO A 460 -9.96 4.82 0.06
C PRO A 460 -10.93 3.90 0.80
N VAL A 461 -10.51 2.67 1.03
CA VAL A 461 -11.23 1.70 1.85
C VAL A 461 -10.60 1.71 3.24
N SER A 462 -11.42 1.86 4.28
CA SER A 462 -10.94 1.76 5.66
C SER A 462 -10.44 0.34 5.95
N CYS A 463 -9.33 0.25 6.65
CA CYS A 463 -8.83 -1.03 7.17
C CYS A 463 -9.67 -1.63 8.31
N GLY A 464 -10.76 -0.96 8.72
CA GLY A 464 -11.62 -1.40 9.83
C GLY A 464 -11.12 -0.99 11.22
N ARG A 465 -10.07 -0.18 11.31
CA ARG A 465 -9.60 0.36 12.59
C ARG A 465 -10.58 1.42 13.10
N ASP A 466 -11.10 1.24 14.30
CA ASP A 466 -11.93 2.21 15.00
C ASP A 466 -11.09 3.11 15.92
N GLY A 467 -11.55 4.33 16.14
CA GLY A 467 -10.95 5.31 17.03
C GLY A 467 -11.96 6.38 17.46
N PRO A 468 -11.53 7.37 18.25
CA PRO A 468 -12.39 8.46 18.64
C PRO A 468 -12.87 9.27 17.43
N GLU A 469 -14.07 9.85 17.55
CA GLU A 469 -14.57 10.81 16.57
C GLU A 469 -13.68 12.07 16.55
N PRO A 470 -13.39 12.63 15.39
CA PRO A 470 -12.70 13.92 15.29
C PRO A 470 -13.47 15.02 16.01
N ILE A 471 -12.77 15.81 16.81
CA ILE A 471 -13.37 16.88 17.59
C ILE A 471 -13.42 18.16 16.73
N VAL A 472 -14.61 18.69 16.49
CA VAL A 472 -14.84 19.96 15.79
C VAL A 472 -15.30 21.02 16.79
N ILE A 473 -14.59 22.15 16.88
CA ILE A 473 -14.87 23.24 17.81
C ILE A 473 -14.98 24.54 17.02
N HIS A 474 -16.11 25.22 17.17
CA HIS A 474 -16.33 26.55 16.57
C HIS A 474 -15.91 27.66 17.55
N LEU A 475 -14.92 28.44 17.16
CA LEU A 475 -14.44 29.61 17.92
C LEU A 475 -14.33 30.83 16.99
N PRO A 476 -14.66 32.04 17.47
CA PRO A 476 -14.84 33.18 16.60
C PRO A 476 -13.54 33.75 16.01
N THR A 477 -12.40 33.50 16.67
CA THR A 477 -11.12 34.08 16.23
C THR A 477 -9.98 33.07 16.22
N LEU A 478 -9.03 33.25 15.31
CA LEU A 478 -7.83 32.41 15.22
C LEU A 478 -6.97 32.41 16.51
N PRO A 479 -6.80 33.53 17.25
CA PRO A 479 -6.14 33.49 18.55
C PRO A 479 -6.83 32.62 19.58
N GLU A 480 -8.17 32.61 19.64
CA GLU A 480 -8.94 31.72 20.52
C GLU A 480 -8.82 30.27 20.11
N GLN A 481 -8.83 29.98 18.81
CA GLN A 481 -8.57 28.65 18.28
C GLN A 481 -7.18 28.16 18.66
N ALA A 482 -6.15 28.97 18.49
CA ALA A 482 -4.78 28.63 18.87
C ALA A 482 -4.63 28.41 20.38
N ALA A 483 -5.35 29.17 21.19
CA ALA A 483 -5.39 29.00 22.64
C ALA A 483 -6.06 27.67 23.05
N LYS A 484 -7.15 27.31 22.40
CA LYS A 484 -7.85 26.03 22.64
C LYS A 484 -7.03 24.83 22.15
N ILE A 485 -6.35 24.96 21.02
CA ILE A 485 -5.42 23.93 20.52
C ILE A 485 -4.31 23.68 21.55
N ALA A 486 -3.73 24.72 22.15
CA ALA A 486 -2.70 24.54 23.17
C ALA A 486 -3.22 23.75 24.37
N GLU A 487 -4.44 24.03 24.84
CA GLU A 487 -5.10 23.29 25.92
C GLU A 487 -5.30 21.79 25.55
N LEU A 488 -5.83 21.52 24.35
CA LEU A 488 -6.06 20.16 23.88
C LEU A 488 -4.76 19.36 23.70
N LEU A 489 -3.70 19.97 23.21
CA LEU A 489 -2.39 19.33 23.06
C LEU A 489 -1.75 19.05 24.43
N GLN A 490 -1.92 19.93 25.41
CA GLN A 490 -1.50 19.69 26.79
C GLN A 490 -2.28 18.51 27.40
N GLY A 491 -3.58 18.41 27.13
CA GLY A 491 -4.39 17.26 27.52
C GLY A 491 -3.88 15.96 26.89
N ALA A 492 -3.67 15.94 25.60
CA ALA A 492 -3.13 14.78 24.89
C ALA A 492 -1.74 14.37 25.42
N HIS A 493 -0.91 15.35 25.79
CA HIS A 493 0.39 15.06 26.41
C HIS A 493 0.22 14.44 27.81
N ALA A 494 -0.73 14.91 28.59
CA ALA A 494 -1.06 14.32 29.89
C ALA A 494 -1.61 12.88 29.74
N ASP A 495 -2.27 12.58 28.62
CA ASP A 495 -2.76 11.23 28.26
C ASP A 495 -1.66 10.31 27.69
N GLY A 496 -0.40 10.79 27.61
CA GLY A 496 0.77 9.98 27.29
C GLY A 496 1.35 10.17 25.88
N PHE A 497 0.79 11.04 25.03
CA PHE A 497 1.40 11.34 23.75
C PHE A 497 2.67 12.20 23.92
N ALA A 498 3.73 11.89 23.17
CA ALA A 498 4.91 12.73 23.14
C ALA A 498 4.64 14.04 22.36
N TRP A 499 5.31 15.14 22.72
CA TRP A 499 5.16 16.39 21.96
C TRP A 499 5.55 16.24 20.49
N GLY A 500 6.51 15.36 20.19
CA GLY A 500 6.93 15.04 18.82
C GLY A 500 5.87 14.34 17.97
N ASP A 501 4.87 13.70 18.62
CA ASP A 501 3.75 13.00 17.97
C ASP A 501 2.62 13.94 17.54
N MET A 502 2.76 15.24 17.82
CA MET A 502 1.69 16.21 17.64
C MET A 502 2.04 17.24 16.56
N ALA A 503 1.05 17.60 15.75
CA ALA A 503 1.20 18.66 14.74
C ALA A 503 0.04 19.64 14.73
N VAL A 504 0.34 20.90 14.40
CA VAL A 504 -0.62 21.93 14.07
C VAL A 504 -0.44 22.31 12.62
N LEU A 505 -1.43 22.00 11.79
CA LEU A 505 -1.39 22.16 10.35
C LEU A 505 -2.20 23.40 9.95
N CYS A 506 -1.52 24.47 9.60
CA CYS A 506 -2.09 25.77 9.31
C CYS A 506 -2.25 25.98 7.81
N ARG A 507 -3.28 26.77 7.41
CA ARG A 507 -3.53 27.08 6.00
C ARG A 507 -2.41 27.92 5.38
N ASP A 508 -1.91 28.89 6.11
CA ASP A 508 -0.93 29.87 5.63
C ASP A 508 0.13 30.20 6.71
N ALA A 509 1.16 30.94 6.31
CA ALA A 509 2.26 31.30 7.18
C ALA A 509 1.83 32.19 8.36
N LYS A 510 0.83 33.09 8.17
CA LYS A 510 0.33 33.97 9.24
C LYS A 510 -0.35 33.16 10.34
N ALA A 511 -1.21 32.22 9.96
CA ALA A 511 -1.86 31.30 10.90
C ALA A 511 -0.83 30.44 11.64
N ARG A 512 0.18 29.91 10.92
CA ARG A 512 1.29 29.14 11.49
C ARG A 512 2.04 29.95 12.56
N ASP A 513 2.47 31.14 12.25
CA ASP A 513 3.27 31.97 13.15
C ASP A 513 2.48 32.39 14.39
N LEU A 514 1.18 32.69 14.22
CA LEU A 514 0.28 32.99 15.33
C LEU A 514 0.10 31.74 16.24
N CYS A 515 -0.17 30.58 15.66
CA CYS A 515 -0.31 29.35 16.43
C CYS A 515 0.99 29.02 17.18
N ALA A 516 2.13 29.04 16.50
CA ALA A 516 3.44 28.77 17.11
C ALA A 516 3.73 29.70 18.29
N SER A 517 3.51 31.01 18.14
CA SER A 517 3.73 31.98 19.21
C SER A 517 2.75 31.80 20.37
N THR A 518 1.49 31.43 20.10
CA THR A 518 0.47 31.21 21.14
C THR A 518 0.75 29.95 21.93
N LEU A 519 1.12 28.85 21.27
CA LEU A 519 1.51 27.59 21.91
C LEU A 519 2.75 27.78 22.80
N ALA A 520 3.78 28.43 22.28
CA ALA A 520 5.02 28.71 23.03
C ALA A 520 4.75 29.55 24.31
N LYS A 521 3.92 30.59 24.20
CA LYS A 521 3.50 31.42 25.36
C LYS A 521 2.75 30.63 26.43
N ARG A 522 2.11 29.52 26.06
CA ARG A 522 1.40 28.60 26.97
C ARG A 522 2.25 27.43 27.46
N GLY A 523 3.56 27.46 27.20
CA GLY A 523 4.51 26.46 27.70
C GLY A 523 4.53 25.16 26.90
N VAL A 524 3.94 25.14 25.70
CA VAL A 524 4.04 23.99 24.77
C VAL A 524 5.35 24.10 24.00
N PRO A 525 6.21 23.07 23.99
CA PRO A 525 7.43 23.09 23.18
C PRO A 525 7.05 23.02 21.69
N VAL A 526 7.53 23.97 20.91
CA VAL A 526 7.13 24.15 19.51
C VAL A 526 8.34 24.15 18.60
N GLN A 527 8.25 23.43 17.50
CA GLN A 527 9.12 23.59 16.34
C GLN A 527 8.33 24.27 15.23
N ASN A 528 8.59 25.58 15.05
CA ASN A 528 8.00 26.37 13.98
C ASN A 528 8.86 26.26 12.72
N ARG A 529 8.31 25.73 11.64
CA ARG A 529 9.02 25.68 10.37
C ARG A 529 8.87 26.96 9.59
N LEU A 530 9.91 27.76 9.58
CA LEU A 530 9.99 29.05 8.89
C LEU A 530 10.63 28.93 7.49
N GLY A 531 11.53 27.96 7.29
CA GLY A 531 12.26 27.79 6.04
C GLY A 531 12.82 26.39 5.80
N PRO A 532 13.55 26.21 4.70
CA PRO A 532 14.32 24.99 4.46
C PRO A 532 15.37 24.76 5.53
N GLY A 533 15.49 23.51 6.00
CA GLY A 533 16.44 23.13 7.05
C GLY A 533 15.93 23.24 8.49
N ASP A 534 14.78 23.87 8.73
CA ASP A 534 14.23 24.07 10.09
C ASP A 534 13.48 22.83 10.64
N TYR A 535 13.40 21.75 9.89
CA TYR A 535 12.69 20.54 10.32
C TYR A 535 13.65 19.51 10.92
N ASP A 536 13.46 19.24 12.21
CA ASP A 536 14.09 18.12 12.92
C ASP A 536 13.01 17.08 13.28
N PRO A 537 13.01 15.90 12.65
CA PRO A 537 12.04 14.83 12.95
C PRO A 537 12.21 14.25 14.35
N LEU A 538 13.40 14.35 14.96
CA LEU A 538 13.71 13.76 16.27
C LEU A 538 13.42 14.70 17.45
N ALA A 539 13.19 15.98 17.19
CA ALA A 539 12.90 16.94 18.26
C ALA A 539 11.55 16.60 18.92
N ASN A 540 11.56 16.41 20.24
CA ASN A 540 10.33 16.21 21.03
C ASN A 540 9.60 17.55 21.24
N SER A 541 8.98 18.05 20.19
CA SER A 541 8.23 19.30 20.16
C SER A 541 7.11 19.24 19.14
N VAL A 542 6.00 19.98 19.40
CA VAL A 542 4.86 20.08 18.48
C VAL A 542 5.31 20.69 17.16
N LYS A 543 5.02 20.03 16.07
CA LYS A 543 5.38 20.50 14.71
C LYS A 543 4.31 21.48 14.22
N VAL A 544 4.66 22.77 14.07
CA VAL A 544 3.76 23.80 13.54
C VAL A 544 4.19 24.16 12.13
N MET A 545 3.33 23.85 11.15
CA MET A 545 3.66 24.02 9.73
C MET A 545 2.41 24.30 8.89
N THR A 546 2.62 24.66 7.63
CA THR A 546 1.48 24.77 6.71
C THR A 546 1.04 23.39 6.21
N MET A 547 -0.26 23.25 5.91
CA MET A 547 -0.84 21.99 5.39
C MET A 547 -0.09 21.44 4.16
N LYS A 548 0.37 22.32 3.26
CA LYS A 548 1.15 21.92 2.09
C LYS A 548 2.49 21.27 2.45
N VAL A 549 3.12 21.73 3.51
CA VAL A 549 4.42 21.23 3.98
C VAL A 549 4.28 19.91 4.73
N SER A 550 3.12 19.61 5.32
CA SER A 550 2.88 18.35 6.02
C SER A 550 2.75 17.14 5.10
N LYS A 551 2.71 17.34 3.79
CA LYS A 551 2.55 16.26 2.81
C LYS A 551 3.64 15.20 2.99
N GLY A 552 3.25 13.92 3.02
CA GLY A 552 4.17 12.80 3.29
C GLY A 552 4.54 12.57 4.76
N LEU A 553 4.24 13.51 5.67
CA LEU A 553 4.45 13.32 7.11
C LEU A 553 3.23 12.65 7.77
N GLU A 554 3.43 12.15 8.97
CA GLU A 554 2.41 11.43 9.76
C GLU A 554 2.55 11.81 11.23
N PHE A 555 1.40 12.08 11.86
CA PHE A 555 1.35 12.46 13.26
C PHE A 555 0.17 11.77 13.95
N PRO A 556 0.36 11.15 15.12
CA PRO A 556 -0.72 10.57 15.93
C PRO A 556 -1.80 11.56 16.33
N VAL A 557 -1.42 12.83 16.58
CA VAL A 557 -2.35 13.90 16.96
C VAL A 557 -2.19 15.10 16.03
N VAL A 558 -3.27 15.48 15.36
CA VAL A 558 -3.29 16.61 14.42
C VAL A 558 -4.36 17.61 14.81
N ALA A 559 -4.00 18.90 14.86
CA ALA A 559 -4.92 20.01 15.02
C ALA A 559 -4.90 20.90 13.77
N ILE A 560 -6.07 21.32 13.30
CA ILE A 560 -6.23 22.10 12.07
C ILE A 560 -7.03 23.38 12.40
N PRO A 561 -6.38 24.53 12.58
CA PRO A 561 -7.06 25.81 12.79
C PRO A 561 -7.54 26.44 11.49
N GLY A 562 -8.60 27.26 11.55
CA GLY A 562 -9.07 28.10 10.46
C GLY A 562 -9.85 27.37 9.37
N VAL A 563 -10.49 26.25 9.71
CA VAL A 563 -11.27 25.41 8.78
C VAL A 563 -12.52 26.16 8.27
N GLU A 564 -13.14 27.00 9.08
CA GLU A 564 -14.38 27.73 8.76
C GLU A 564 -14.29 28.62 7.51
N ARG A 565 -13.10 29.11 7.19
CA ARG A 565 -12.89 29.89 5.95
C ARG A 565 -12.90 29.01 4.70
N LEU A 566 -12.56 27.74 4.85
CA LEU A 566 -12.62 26.76 3.76
C LEU A 566 -14.05 26.27 3.56
N GLU A 567 -14.83 26.11 4.64
CA GLU A 567 -16.25 25.76 4.60
C GLU A 567 -17.11 26.86 3.98
N ARG A 568 -16.89 28.14 4.33
CA ARG A 568 -17.60 29.28 3.72
C ARG A 568 -17.39 29.38 2.22
N MET A 569 -16.22 29.04 1.73
CA MET A 569 -15.98 28.90 0.29
C MET A 569 -16.79 27.74 -0.33
N GLY A 570 -17.30 26.78 0.46
CA GLY A 570 -18.14 25.65 0.06
C GLY A 570 -19.66 25.92 0.20
N ALA A 571 -20.08 26.55 1.31
CA ALA A 571 -21.49 26.66 1.70
C ALA A 571 -22.31 27.72 0.93
N GLU A 572 -21.69 28.77 0.41
CA GLU A 572 -22.40 29.81 -0.38
C GLU A 572 -22.98 29.33 -1.71
N ALA A 573 -22.80 28.02 -2.05
CA ALA A 573 -23.28 27.39 -3.26
C ALA A 573 -24.53 26.49 -3.07
N THR A 574 -25.03 26.30 -1.83
CA THR A 574 -26.08 25.30 -1.55
C THR A 574 -27.45 25.88 -1.21
N GLU A 575 -27.64 27.19 -1.15
CA GLU A 575 -28.98 27.75 -1.06
C GLU A 575 -29.46 28.23 -2.45
N PRO A 576 -30.54 27.66 -3.01
CA PRO A 576 -31.14 28.15 -4.23
C PRO A 576 -31.98 29.40 -3.91
N GLY A 577 -31.31 30.53 -3.70
CA GLY A 577 -31.94 31.85 -3.74
C GLY A 577 -31.99 32.34 -5.18
N GLU A 578 -33.12 32.80 -5.65
CA GLU A 578 -33.30 33.43 -6.96
C GLU A 578 -32.27 34.56 -7.15
N GLY A 579 -31.23 34.32 -7.96
CA GLY A 579 -30.20 35.29 -8.28
C GLY A 579 -28.74 34.84 -8.11
N ALA A 580 -28.45 33.56 -7.80
CA ALA A 580 -27.09 33.07 -7.66
C ALA A 580 -26.37 33.09 -9.04
N GLN A 581 -25.40 34.02 -9.20
CA GLN A 581 -24.46 34.01 -10.31
C GLN A 581 -23.69 32.69 -10.26
N ALA A 582 -23.62 31.96 -11.39
CA ALA A 582 -22.77 30.77 -11.52
C ALA A 582 -21.32 31.16 -11.16
N LEU A 583 -20.71 30.38 -10.28
CA LEU A 583 -19.32 30.59 -9.90
C LEU A 583 -18.42 30.55 -11.14
N SER A 584 -17.45 31.45 -11.19
CA SER A 584 -16.42 31.39 -12.23
C SER A 584 -15.60 30.08 -12.13
N GLU A 585 -15.11 29.58 -13.25
CA GLU A 585 -14.25 28.38 -13.28
C GLU A 585 -13.05 28.50 -12.32
N ALA A 586 -12.51 29.72 -12.15
CA ALA A 586 -11.41 29.99 -11.22
C ALA A 586 -11.83 29.81 -9.74
N GLU A 587 -13.05 30.22 -9.37
CA GLU A 587 -13.57 30.04 -8.01
C GLU A 587 -13.89 28.58 -7.71
N VAL A 588 -14.46 27.84 -8.66
CA VAL A 588 -14.67 26.40 -8.55
C VAL A 588 -13.34 25.67 -8.36
N GLN A 589 -12.33 26.05 -9.11
CA GLN A 589 -11.01 25.47 -9.01
C GLN A 589 -10.34 25.77 -7.65
N ALA A 590 -10.45 27.00 -7.16
CA ALA A 590 -9.91 27.39 -5.85
C ALA A 590 -10.58 26.62 -4.69
N ARG A 591 -11.89 26.38 -4.78
CA ARG A 591 -12.64 25.55 -3.82
C ARG A 591 -12.18 24.11 -3.81
N ARG A 592 -12.03 23.53 -4.99
CA ARG A 592 -11.50 22.16 -5.14
C ARG A 592 -10.11 22.03 -4.54
N GLU A 593 -9.22 22.98 -4.78
CA GLU A 593 -7.87 22.99 -4.21
C GLU A 593 -7.90 23.11 -2.67
N ALA A 594 -8.75 23.99 -2.13
CA ALA A 594 -8.90 24.15 -0.68
C ALA A 594 -9.40 22.87 0.01
N ALA A 595 -10.43 22.23 -0.54
CA ALA A 595 -10.96 20.98 0.00
C ALA A 595 -9.93 19.84 -0.07
N ARG A 596 -9.15 19.76 -1.15
CA ARG A 596 -8.04 18.81 -1.28
C ARG A 596 -6.97 18.98 -0.21
N VAL A 597 -6.52 20.23 -0.02
CA VAL A 597 -5.49 20.53 0.98
C VAL A 597 -5.99 20.17 2.38
N LEU A 598 -7.26 20.41 2.67
CA LEU A 598 -7.88 20.05 3.94
C LEU A 598 -8.01 18.52 4.09
N TYR A 599 -8.42 17.81 3.04
CA TYR A 599 -8.45 16.34 3.03
C TYR A 599 -7.07 15.74 3.32
N VAL A 600 -6.03 16.25 2.66
CA VAL A 600 -4.64 15.82 2.90
C VAL A 600 -4.24 16.10 4.35
N ALA A 601 -4.57 17.25 4.90
CA ALA A 601 -4.25 17.57 6.29
C ALA A 601 -5.03 16.68 7.29
N ALA A 602 -6.31 16.43 7.04
CA ALA A 602 -7.15 15.59 7.90
C ALA A 602 -6.73 14.10 7.90
N THR A 603 -6.01 13.66 6.89
CA THR A 603 -5.51 12.28 6.77
C THR A 603 -4.04 12.11 7.19
N ARG A 604 -3.44 13.12 7.88
CA ARG A 604 -2.04 13.11 8.37
C ARG A 604 -1.97 12.67 9.82
#